data_96c5a8691229c6d408c86eef53de536a
#
_entry.id   96c5a8691229c6d408c86eef53de536a
#
_cell.length_a   1.000
_cell.length_b   1.000
_cell.length_c   1.000
_cell.angle_alpha   90.00
_cell.angle_beta   90.00
_cell.angle_gamma   90.00
#
_symmetry.space_group_name_H-M   'P 1'
#
loop_
_entity.id
_entity.type
_entity.pdbx_description
1 polymer ?
#
loop_
_entity_poly.entity_id
_entity_poly.type
_entity_poly.pdbx_seq_one_letter_code
_entity_poly.pdbx_strand_id
1 'polypeptide(L)'
;MFKRVISIASALVISMSLLNAQDAIVRIHDAGTGEIIPADIYGQFSEHLGRCIYGGLWVGKDSSVPNVEGYRKDVFDALKALKVPVMRWPGGCFADDYHWMDGIGPQEKRAYISNNNWGGTLEDNSFGTHEFLNLCEMLDIEPYISGNVGSGTVKEMAEWVEYMTSDAKSTMADLRRANGREEPWKVKFFGIGNEAWGCGGSMTPEYYSDLFRQYQTYLRNFGSNRLYKIASGASDYDYNWTEVLMKNLTGKGMKGISLHYYTVINWGRKGAATGFDEAGYYRILSKAIEIEPVLAKHIEIMDKYDPRGNVDLLLDEWGTWYDVEPGTNPGHLYQQNTMRDAIVAALNFDIFHKYTRRLKMANIAQVVNVLQAMILTNDTQMVLTPTYHVFEMYNVHQDAEYLASDCITNKIKTDRELVPEVDVTASRKDGKTHISLVNTHYDEAKTVLVSFDNAKAISKINSARVLTSAKPGDYNDFDKPEVVAPKAFKNYKKTSAGIEITLPPCSIVAIEAE
;
A
#
# COMPACT_ATOMS: atom_id res chain seq x y z
N MET A 1 -45.45 -19.33 -8.16
CA MET A 1 -44.63 -19.61 -6.97
C MET A 1 -43.82 -20.91 -7.09
N PHE A 2 -44.41 -22.03 -7.51
CA PHE A 2 -43.72 -23.33 -7.62
C PHE A 2 -42.53 -23.38 -8.62
N LYS A 3 -42.56 -22.69 -9.74
CA LYS A 3 -41.43 -22.69 -10.71
C LYS A 3 -40.15 -21.97 -10.25
N ARG A 4 -40.28 -20.98 -9.32
CA ARG A 4 -39.08 -20.29 -8.76
C ARG A 4 -38.41 -21.12 -7.66
N VAL A 5 -39.16 -21.89 -6.88
CA VAL A 5 -38.63 -22.76 -5.81
C VAL A 5 -37.84 -23.92 -6.40
N ILE A 6 -38.28 -24.48 -7.54
CA ILE A 6 -37.57 -25.58 -8.21
C ILE A 6 -36.24 -25.07 -8.85
N SER A 7 -36.22 -23.84 -9.34
CA SER A 7 -34.99 -23.25 -9.93
C SER A 7 -33.91 -22.98 -8.87
N ILE A 8 -34.30 -22.54 -7.66
CA ILE A 8 -33.35 -22.27 -6.56
C ILE A 8 -32.85 -23.60 -5.96
N ALA A 9 -33.71 -24.59 -5.81
CA ALA A 9 -33.32 -25.91 -5.31
C ALA A 9 -32.39 -26.65 -6.29
N SER A 10 -32.64 -26.53 -7.61
CA SER A 10 -31.79 -27.14 -8.63
C SER A 10 -30.41 -26.43 -8.71
N ALA A 11 -30.34 -25.12 -8.54
CA ALA A 11 -29.09 -24.39 -8.48
C ALA A 11 -28.27 -24.75 -7.23
N LEU A 12 -28.93 -24.95 -6.08
CA LEU A 12 -28.26 -25.36 -4.83
C LEU A 12 -27.74 -26.82 -4.92
N VAL A 13 -28.45 -27.71 -5.54
CA VAL A 13 -28.05 -29.13 -5.70
C VAL A 13 -26.91 -29.26 -6.71
N ILE A 14 -26.89 -28.44 -7.76
CA ILE A 14 -25.79 -28.40 -8.73
C ILE A 14 -24.54 -27.80 -8.09
N SER A 15 -24.66 -26.77 -7.25
CA SER A 15 -23.52 -26.22 -6.52
C SER A 15 -22.94 -27.20 -5.49
N MET A 16 -23.78 -27.99 -4.79
CA MET A 16 -23.31 -29.02 -3.86
C MET A 16 -22.65 -30.22 -4.56
N SER A 17 -23.04 -30.59 -5.77
CA SER A 17 -22.41 -31.70 -6.52
C SER A 17 -21.08 -31.28 -7.17
N LEU A 18 -20.88 -30.00 -7.47
CA LEU A 18 -19.62 -29.45 -7.97
C LEU A 18 -18.58 -29.29 -6.85
N LEU A 19 -18.98 -28.97 -5.63
CA LEU A 19 -18.12 -28.93 -4.43
C LEU A 19 -17.48 -30.27 -4.07
N ASN A 20 -18.04 -31.41 -4.52
CA ASN A 20 -17.42 -32.73 -4.31
C ASN A 20 -16.26 -33.05 -5.28
N ALA A 21 -15.98 -32.17 -6.25
CA ALA A 21 -14.91 -32.36 -7.24
C ALA A 21 -13.86 -31.24 -7.21
N GLN A 22 -14.13 -30.14 -6.48
CA GLN A 22 -13.28 -28.95 -6.44
C GLN A 22 -13.30 -28.30 -5.06
N ASP A 23 -12.13 -27.76 -4.64
CA ASP A 23 -11.97 -27.14 -3.32
C ASP A 23 -12.58 -25.74 -3.25
N ALA A 24 -12.68 -25.06 -4.42
CA ALA A 24 -13.32 -23.76 -4.52
C ALA A 24 -14.01 -23.53 -5.87
N ILE A 25 -15.05 -22.70 -5.84
CA ILE A 25 -15.76 -22.22 -7.04
C ILE A 25 -15.72 -20.68 -7.02
N VAL A 26 -15.17 -20.11 -8.07
CA VAL A 26 -15.13 -18.66 -8.32
C VAL A 26 -16.09 -18.34 -9.45
N ARG A 27 -16.93 -17.33 -9.27
CA ARG A 27 -17.78 -16.77 -10.31
C ARG A 27 -17.46 -15.29 -10.48
N ILE A 28 -17.01 -14.89 -11.67
CA ILE A 28 -16.70 -13.52 -12.03
C ILE A 28 -17.90 -12.90 -12.75
N HIS A 29 -18.35 -11.75 -12.26
CA HIS A 29 -19.45 -10.97 -12.85
C HIS A 29 -18.90 -10.06 -13.95
N ASP A 30 -18.89 -10.58 -15.17
CA ASP A 30 -18.23 -9.96 -16.32
C ASP A 30 -19.02 -8.79 -16.93
N ALA A 31 -20.18 -8.43 -16.39
CA ALA A 31 -20.87 -7.18 -16.73
C ALA A 31 -20.11 -5.91 -16.32
N GLY A 32 -19.14 -6.05 -15.39
CA GLY A 32 -18.39 -4.95 -14.81
C GLY A 32 -19.16 -4.19 -13.73
N THR A 33 -18.43 -3.50 -12.88
CA THR A 33 -19.00 -2.66 -11.80
C THR A 33 -19.07 -1.19 -12.17
N GLY A 34 -18.33 -0.76 -13.20
CA GLY A 34 -18.07 0.65 -13.52
C GLY A 34 -17.08 1.33 -12.57
N GLU A 35 -16.61 0.64 -11.53
CA GLU A 35 -15.61 1.16 -10.60
C GLU A 35 -14.20 0.86 -11.12
N ILE A 36 -13.36 1.88 -11.13
CA ILE A 36 -11.95 1.75 -11.53
C ILE A 36 -11.09 1.57 -10.29
N ILE A 37 -10.18 0.62 -10.33
CA ILE A 37 -9.15 0.41 -9.31
C ILE A 37 -8.08 1.51 -9.49
N PRO A 38 -7.99 2.50 -8.59
CA PRO A 38 -7.00 3.57 -8.75
C PRO A 38 -5.57 3.02 -8.68
N ALA A 39 -4.68 3.50 -9.55
CA ALA A 39 -3.27 3.12 -9.47
C ALA A 39 -2.67 3.41 -8.08
N ASP A 40 -3.09 4.49 -7.43
CA ASP A 40 -2.59 4.91 -6.11
C ASP A 40 -2.85 3.89 -4.98
N ILE A 41 -3.68 2.84 -5.19
CA ILE A 41 -3.79 1.67 -4.29
C ILE A 41 -2.45 0.92 -4.16
N TYR A 42 -1.55 1.07 -5.12
CA TYR A 42 -0.23 0.45 -5.17
C TYR A 42 0.90 1.40 -4.73
N GLY A 43 0.53 2.40 -3.92
CA GLY A 43 1.43 3.42 -3.41
C GLY A 43 2.49 2.89 -2.44
N GLN A 44 3.52 3.71 -2.27
CA GLN A 44 4.65 3.42 -1.40
C GLN A 44 4.77 4.48 -0.31
N PHE A 45 5.34 4.09 0.82
CA PHE A 45 5.69 4.98 1.90
C PHE A 45 7.19 4.95 2.16
N SER A 46 7.79 6.12 2.27
CA SER A 46 9.19 6.31 2.63
C SER A 46 9.32 7.29 3.78
N GLU A 47 10.15 6.96 4.75
CA GLU A 47 10.35 7.76 5.94
C GLU A 47 11.83 7.85 6.30
N HIS A 48 12.25 8.94 6.91
CA HIS A 48 13.53 9.04 7.60
C HIS A 48 13.52 8.12 8.83
N LEU A 49 13.61 6.83 8.56
CA LEU A 49 13.57 5.74 9.52
C LEU A 49 14.57 4.65 9.12
N GLY A 50 15.45 4.30 10.04
CA GLY A 50 16.44 3.24 9.81
C GLY A 50 17.24 3.47 8.53
N ARG A 51 17.16 2.51 7.61
CA ARG A 51 17.83 2.58 6.31
C ARG A 51 16.85 2.71 5.14
N CYS A 52 15.68 3.27 5.35
CA CYS A 52 14.75 3.50 4.25
C CYS A 52 15.29 4.56 3.29
N ILE A 53 15.75 5.68 3.80
CA ILE A 53 16.34 6.76 3.00
C ILE A 53 17.83 6.51 2.78
N TYR A 54 18.64 6.65 3.84
CA TYR A 54 20.12 6.55 3.73
C TYR A 54 20.58 5.09 3.62
N GLY A 55 21.30 4.77 2.52
CA GLY A 55 21.69 3.40 2.17
C GLY A 55 20.58 2.55 1.55
N GLY A 56 19.36 3.08 1.54
CA GLY A 56 18.19 2.53 0.86
C GLY A 56 17.91 3.27 -0.45
N LEU A 57 17.12 4.35 -0.39
CA LEU A 57 16.83 5.17 -1.57
C LEU A 57 18.02 6.04 -1.99
N TRP A 58 18.79 6.54 -1.03
CA TRP A 58 19.84 7.54 -1.22
C TRP A 58 21.18 7.06 -0.69
N VAL A 59 22.22 7.24 -1.50
CA VAL A 59 23.61 6.94 -1.13
C VAL A 59 24.55 8.14 -1.34
N GLY A 60 24.04 9.22 -1.96
CA GLY A 60 24.85 10.38 -2.33
C GLY A 60 25.57 10.21 -3.67
N LYS A 61 25.84 11.35 -4.34
CA LYS A 61 26.42 11.36 -5.70
C LYS A 61 27.84 10.79 -5.73
N ASP A 62 28.61 11.01 -4.68
CA ASP A 62 30.02 10.61 -4.59
C ASP A 62 30.20 9.20 -3.99
N SER A 63 29.11 8.47 -3.75
CA SER A 63 29.17 7.13 -3.21
C SER A 63 29.84 6.14 -4.17
N SER A 64 30.60 5.20 -3.62
CA SER A 64 31.12 4.04 -4.36
C SER A 64 30.01 3.03 -4.74
N VAL A 65 28.86 3.09 -4.10
CA VAL A 65 27.68 2.31 -4.49
C VAL A 65 27.14 2.89 -5.80
N PRO A 66 26.87 2.06 -6.83
CA PRO A 66 26.31 2.54 -8.09
C PRO A 66 25.05 3.37 -7.87
N ASN A 67 25.04 4.58 -8.42
CA ASN A 67 23.94 5.51 -8.22
C ASN A 67 23.59 6.30 -9.49
N VAL A 68 22.40 6.87 -9.51
CA VAL A 68 21.90 7.82 -10.50
C VAL A 68 21.62 9.11 -9.76
N GLU A 69 22.45 10.13 -9.94
CA GLU A 69 22.32 11.42 -9.24
C GLU A 69 22.29 11.32 -7.70
N GLY A 70 22.84 10.25 -7.12
CA GLY A 70 22.84 9.97 -5.68
C GLY A 70 21.78 8.97 -5.23
N TYR A 71 20.77 8.66 -6.07
CA TYR A 71 19.81 7.58 -5.79
C TYR A 71 20.47 6.24 -6.07
N ARG A 72 20.31 5.31 -5.15
CA ARG A 72 20.87 3.97 -5.29
C ARG A 72 20.34 3.30 -6.56
N LYS A 73 21.23 2.96 -7.51
CA LYS A 73 20.84 2.58 -8.87
C LYS A 73 19.98 1.30 -8.94
N ASP A 74 20.30 0.28 -8.18
CA ASP A 74 19.55 -0.98 -8.15
C ASP A 74 18.12 -0.76 -7.62
N VAL A 75 17.97 0.04 -6.56
CA VAL A 75 16.67 0.44 -6.00
C VAL A 75 15.89 1.31 -7.00
N PHE A 76 16.55 2.30 -7.61
CA PHE A 76 15.97 3.15 -8.64
C PHE A 76 15.40 2.34 -9.81
N ASP A 77 16.17 1.38 -10.32
CA ASP A 77 15.75 0.53 -11.44
C ASP A 77 14.58 -0.38 -11.04
N ALA A 78 14.58 -0.92 -9.80
CA ALA A 78 13.49 -1.73 -9.28
C ALA A 78 12.18 -0.94 -9.14
N LEU A 79 12.23 0.28 -8.61
CA LEU A 79 11.06 1.15 -8.49
C LEU A 79 10.50 1.57 -9.85
N LYS A 80 11.39 1.85 -10.81
CA LYS A 80 10.99 2.14 -12.20
C LYS A 80 10.29 0.96 -12.86
N ALA A 81 10.80 -0.26 -12.67
CA ALA A 81 10.19 -1.48 -13.18
C ALA A 81 8.83 -1.74 -12.53
N LEU A 82 8.68 -1.43 -11.26
CA LEU A 82 7.45 -1.59 -10.49
C LEU A 82 6.36 -0.58 -10.90
N LYS A 83 6.73 0.56 -11.55
CA LYS A 83 5.80 1.64 -11.92
C LYS A 83 5.02 2.15 -10.72
N VAL A 84 5.75 2.52 -9.67
CA VAL A 84 5.16 3.08 -8.44
C VAL A 84 4.31 4.31 -8.78
N PRO A 85 3.03 4.35 -8.45
CA PRO A 85 2.16 5.46 -8.84
C PRO A 85 2.29 6.67 -7.91
N VAL A 86 2.47 6.45 -6.62
CA VAL A 86 2.55 7.50 -5.60
C VAL A 86 3.54 7.09 -4.51
N MET A 87 4.30 8.06 -3.99
CA MET A 87 5.20 7.86 -2.86
C MET A 87 5.00 8.95 -1.80
N ARG A 88 4.79 8.53 -0.56
CA ARG A 88 4.63 9.39 0.62
C ARG A 88 5.97 9.62 1.30
N TRP A 89 6.28 10.89 1.67
CA TRP A 89 7.50 11.34 2.33
C TRP A 89 7.23 12.69 3.08
N PRO A 90 7.96 13.13 4.11
CA PRO A 90 9.23 12.60 4.64
C PRO A 90 9.03 11.52 5.70
N GLY A 91 7.81 11.19 6.06
CA GLY A 91 7.55 10.18 7.06
C GLY A 91 6.11 10.10 7.51
N GLY A 92 5.96 9.24 8.50
CA GLY A 92 4.93 9.15 9.49
C GLY A 92 5.28 10.04 10.68
N CYS A 93 5.70 9.45 11.82
CA CYS A 93 6.07 10.21 13.02
C CYS A 93 7.20 11.22 12.79
N PHE A 94 8.16 10.91 11.92
CA PHE A 94 9.22 11.84 11.58
C PHE A 94 8.70 13.13 10.93
N ALA A 95 7.60 13.08 10.17
CA ALA A 95 7.05 14.24 9.47
C ALA A 95 6.64 15.37 10.44
N ASP A 96 6.11 15.04 11.62
CA ASP A 96 5.67 16.03 12.61
C ASP A 96 6.79 16.59 13.51
N ASP A 97 8.03 16.14 13.27
CA ASP A 97 9.27 16.66 13.88
C ASP A 97 10.24 17.23 12.82
N TYR A 98 9.88 17.14 11.52
CA TYR A 98 10.70 17.57 10.40
C TYR A 98 10.47 19.03 10.01
N HIS A 99 11.56 19.82 10.03
CA HIS A 99 11.58 21.20 9.56
C HIS A 99 12.21 21.23 8.16
N TRP A 100 11.38 21.43 7.13
CA TRP A 100 11.78 21.27 5.72
C TRP A 100 12.97 22.15 5.28
N MET A 101 13.17 23.29 5.92
CA MET A 101 14.32 24.17 5.64
C MET A 101 15.67 23.54 5.98
N ASP A 102 15.69 22.56 6.90
CA ASP A 102 16.90 21.81 7.24
C ASP A 102 17.37 20.92 6.09
N GLY A 103 16.47 20.52 5.19
CA GLY A 103 16.73 19.64 4.05
C GLY A 103 16.83 20.34 2.70
N ILE A 104 17.13 21.65 2.66
CA ILE A 104 17.31 22.41 1.40
C ILE A 104 18.65 23.14 1.37
N GLY A 105 19.01 23.66 0.18
CA GLY A 105 20.29 24.33 -0.05
C GLY A 105 21.47 23.37 -0.17
N PRO A 106 22.72 23.90 -0.14
CA PRO A 106 23.93 23.10 -0.26
C PRO A 106 24.01 22.03 0.82
N GLN A 107 24.19 20.76 0.45
CA GLN A 107 24.14 19.61 1.37
C GLN A 107 25.11 19.73 2.54
N GLU A 108 26.30 20.26 2.30
CA GLU A 108 27.33 20.47 3.32
C GLU A 108 27.00 21.53 4.38
N LYS A 109 25.91 22.28 4.17
CA LYS A 109 25.41 23.32 5.09
C LYS A 109 24.09 22.93 5.76
N ARG A 110 23.52 21.77 5.41
CA ARG A 110 22.26 21.33 5.99
C ARG A 110 22.43 20.96 7.46
N ALA A 111 21.34 21.09 8.22
CA ALA A 111 21.35 20.81 9.64
C ALA A 111 21.52 19.30 9.90
N TYR A 112 22.26 18.98 10.96
CA TYR A 112 22.28 17.64 11.53
C TYR A 112 21.28 17.60 12.68
N ILE A 113 20.29 16.72 12.59
CA ILE A 113 19.22 16.59 13.58
C ILE A 113 19.23 15.20 14.19
N SER A 114 18.81 15.08 15.46
CA SER A 114 18.58 13.79 16.08
C SER A 114 17.20 13.29 15.72
N ASN A 115 17.12 12.10 15.14
CA ASN A 115 15.85 11.42 14.90
C ASN A 115 15.34 10.77 16.18
N ASN A 116 14.60 11.51 16.97
CA ASN A 116 14.13 11.05 18.27
C ASN A 116 12.99 10.03 18.17
N ASN A 117 12.30 10.00 17.05
CA ASN A 117 11.23 9.03 16.79
C ASN A 117 11.81 7.64 16.50
N TRP A 118 12.95 7.58 15.77
CA TRP A 118 13.45 6.33 15.22
C TRP A 118 14.92 6.08 15.58
N GLY A 119 15.13 5.42 16.72
CA GLY A 119 16.42 4.88 17.12
C GLY A 119 17.47 5.91 17.57
N GLY A 120 17.13 7.18 17.66
CA GLY A 120 18.06 8.25 18.08
C GLY A 120 19.22 8.46 17.09
N THR A 121 19.02 8.14 15.82
CA THR A 121 20.04 8.29 14.78
C THR A 121 20.19 9.74 14.32
N LEU A 122 21.38 10.05 13.81
CA LEU A 122 21.66 11.37 13.27
C LEU A 122 21.22 11.46 11.81
N GLU A 123 20.33 12.40 11.51
CA GLU A 123 19.92 12.75 10.15
C GLU A 123 20.79 13.90 9.64
N ASP A 124 21.50 13.70 8.54
CA ASP A 124 22.35 14.71 7.90
C ASP A 124 21.60 15.60 6.91
N ASN A 125 20.33 15.28 6.68
CA ASN A 125 19.45 15.98 5.73
C ASN A 125 19.99 16.06 4.30
N SER A 126 20.93 15.19 3.91
CA SER A 126 21.45 15.13 2.53
C SER A 126 20.38 14.67 1.53
N PHE A 127 19.29 14.08 2.01
CA PHE A 127 18.07 13.82 1.27
C PHE A 127 16.92 14.69 1.82
N GLY A 128 16.44 15.61 1.03
CA GLY A 128 15.39 16.55 1.41
C GLY A 128 14.42 16.82 0.26
N THR A 129 13.79 17.99 0.26
CA THR A 129 12.75 18.37 -0.71
C THR A 129 13.19 18.17 -2.17
N HIS A 130 14.39 18.64 -2.53
CA HIS A 130 14.90 18.52 -3.90
C HIS A 130 15.14 17.08 -4.31
N GLU A 131 15.80 16.33 -3.44
CA GLU A 131 16.13 14.93 -3.70
C GLU A 131 14.87 14.08 -3.83
N PHE A 132 13.88 14.29 -2.96
CA PHE A 132 12.62 13.55 -3.04
C PHE A 132 11.81 13.87 -4.30
N LEU A 133 11.58 15.17 -4.57
CA LEU A 133 10.74 15.57 -5.70
C LEU A 133 11.42 15.28 -7.05
N ASN A 134 12.75 15.37 -7.14
CA ASN A 134 13.49 14.97 -8.34
C ASN A 134 13.42 13.44 -8.56
N LEU A 135 13.50 12.62 -7.50
CA LEU A 135 13.28 11.18 -7.61
C LEU A 135 11.89 10.88 -8.20
N CYS A 136 10.86 11.55 -7.68
CA CYS A 136 9.50 11.39 -8.18
C CYS A 136 9.39 11.76 -9.67
N GLU A 137 9.96 12.90 -10.09
CA GLU A 137 9.98 13.28 -11.52
C GLU A 137 10.72 12.26 -12.40
N MET A 138 11.89 11.78 -11.96
CA MET A 138 12.68 10.82 -12.74
C MET A 138 12.00 9.47 -12.92
N LEU A 139 11.14 9.09 -11.98
CA LEU A 139 10.42 7.82 -11.97
C LEU A 139 8.94 7.92 -12.38
N ASP A 140 8.45 9.13 -12.68
CA ASP A 140 7.03 9.43 -12.97
C ASP A 140 6.11 9.00 -11.81
N ILE A 141 6.51 9.31 -10.59
CA ILE A 141 5.79 9.04 -9.35
C ILE A 141 5.08 10.31 -8.88
N GLU A 142 3.80 10.24 -8.51
CA GLU A 142 3.10 11.37 -7.88
C GLU A 142 3.61 11.55 -6.44
N PRO A 143 4.16 12.71 -6.06
CA PRO A 143 4.60 12.94 -4.69
C PRO A 143 3.44 13.16 -3.73
N TYR A 144 3.51 12.52 -2.57
CA TYR A 144 2.65 12.78 -1.41
C TYR A 144 3.52 13.32 -0.27
N ILE A 145 3.36 14.61 0.04
CA ILE A 145 4.12 15.30 1.09
C ILE A 145 3.33 15.25 2.39
N SER A 146 3.94 14.73 3.47
CA SER A 146 3.41 14.82 4.84
C SER A 146 3.91 16.09 5.52
N GLY A 147 2.99 17.00 5.84
CA GLY A 147 3.31 18.27 6.47
C GLY A 147 3.31 18.20 8.00
N ASN A 148 4.16 18.99 8.64
CA ASN A 148 4.36 19.03 10.09
C ASN A 148 3.30 19.88 10.79
N VAL A 149 2.42 19.26 11.59
CA VAL A 149 1.47 19.96 12.49
C VAL A 149 1.85 19.79 13.98
N GLY A 150 2.81 18.91 14.26
CA GLY A 150 3.29 18.62 15.62
C GLY A 150 4.16 19.75 16.17
N SER A 151 5.37 19.89 15.63
CA SER A 151 6.33 20.93 16.03
C SER A 151 6.38 22.14 15.09
N GLY A 152 5.83 22.01 13.86
CA GLY A 152 5.83 23.05 12.83
C GLY A 152 4.78 24.13 13.03
N THR A 153 4.83 25.15 12.17
CA THR A 153 3.89 26.27 12.17
C THR A 153 3.11 26.34 10.86
N VAL A 154 1.93 26.98 10.91
CA VAL A 154 1.13 27.27 9.70
C VAL A 154 1.93 28.03 8.64
N LYS A 155 2.75 29.00 9.08
CA LYS A 155 3.62 29.78 8.19
C LYS A 155 4.64 28.89 7.48
N GLU A 156 5.33 28.06 8.25
CA GLU A 156 6.35 27.16 7.73
C GLU A 156 5.78 26.20 6.66
N MET A 157 4.63 25.59 6.94
CA MET A 157 3.98 24.68 5.98
C MET A 157 3.51 25.43 4.72
N ALA A 158 2.97 26.65 4.87
CA ALA A 158 2.57 27.48 3.74
C ALA A 158 3.76 27.91 2.88
N GLU A 159 4.88 28.25 3.49
CA GLU A 159 6.13 28.58 2.82
C GLU A 159 6.73 27.37 2.08
N TRP A 160 6.60 26.16 2.63
CA TRP A 160 7.03 24.94 1.95
C TRP A 160 6.22 24.68 0.67
N VAL A 161 4.90 24.82 0.73
CA VAL A 161 4.04 24.71 -0.46
C VAL A 161 4.40 25.76 -1.51
N GLU A 162 4.63 27.02 -1.08
CA GLU A 162 5.04 28.09 -1.99
C GLU A 162 6.41 27.82 -2.61
N TYR A 163 7.38 27.37 -1.82
CA TYR A 163 8.72 26.97 -2.27
C TYR A 163 8.64 25.90 -3.37
N MET A 164 7.85 24.85 -3.16
CA MET A 164 7.75 23.75 -4.10
C MET A 164 6.98 24.11 -5.37
N THR A 165 5.90 24.89 -5.28
CA THR A 165 4.88 24.95 -6.34
C THR A 165 4.65 26.32 -6.97
N SER A 166 5.28 27.39 -6.45
CA SER A 166 5.08 28.75 -6.97
C SER A 166 6.10 29.11 -8.05
N ASP A 167 5.62 29.72 -9.14
CA ASP A 167 6.43 30.35 -10.20
C ASP A 167 6.54 31.89 -10.03
N ALA A 168 5.93 32.43 -8.98
CA ALA A 168 5.94 33.87 -8.71
C ALA A 168 7.34 34.41 -8.40
N LYS A 169 7.49 35.73 -8.47
CA LYS A 169 8.66 36.45 -7.90
C LYS A 169 8.39 36.68 -6.41
N SER A 170 8.67 35.67 -5.63
CA SER A 170 8.50 35.70 -4.18
C SER A 170 9.72 35.13 -3.49
N THR A 171 9.92 35.43 -2.22
CA THR A 171 11.08 34.99 -1.44
C THR A 171 11.26 33.48 -1.48
N MET A 172 10.18 32.70 -1.36
CA MET A 172 10.26 31.24 -1.35
C MET A 172 10.56 30.67 -2.75
N ALA A 173 9.93 31.20 -3.80
CA ALA A 173 10.24 30.78 -5.16
C ALA A 173 11.66 31.19 -5.59
N ASP A 174 12.13 32.37 -5.17
CA ASP A 174 13.51 32.82 -5.43
C ASP A 174 14.53 31.97 -4.64
N LEU A 175 14.19 31.54 -3.41
CA LEU A 175 15.02 30.61 -2.64
C LEU A 175 15.13 29.25 -3.34
N ARG A 176 14.03 28.71 -3.91
CA ARG A 176 14.09 27.48 -4.71
C ARG A 176 15.04 27.63 -5.90
N ARG A 177 14.95 28.77 -6.63
CA ARG A 177 15.85 29.07 -7.78
C ARG A 177 17.30 29.19 -7.33
N ALA A 178 17.55 29.86 -6.23
CA ALA A 178 18.90 29.99 -5.65
C ALA A 178 19.47 28.62 -5.23
N ASN A 179 18.61 27.68 -4.85
CA ASN A 179 18.98 26.30 -4.54
C ASN A 179 19.06 25.39 -5.79
N GLY A 180 19.04 25.97 -7.01
CA GLY A 180 19.33 25.27 -8.27
C GLY A 180 18.11 24.70 -9.00
N ARG A 181 16.89 25.03 -8.57
CA ARG A 181 15.66 24.59 -9.25
C ARG A 181 14.87 25.80 -9.78
N GLU A 182 14.91 26.02 -11.09
CA GLU A 182 14.21 27.14 -11.73
C GLU A 182 12.70 26.94 -11.73
N GLU A 183 12.23 25.83 -12.31
CA GLU A 183 10.80 25.55 -12.44
C GLU A 183 10.20 24.93 -11.17
N PRO A 184 8.95 25.27 -10.80
CA PRO A 184 8.28 24.61 -9.71
C PRO A 184 8.01 23.13 -10.01
N TRP A 185 7.91 22.32 -8.95
CA TRP A 185 7.39 20.96 -9.08
C TRP A 185 5.86 20.97 -9.08
N LYS A 186 5.30 19.85 -9.53
CA LYS A 186 3.88 19.54 -9.31
C LYS A 186 3.77 18.69 -8.05
N VAL A 187 2.99 19.16 -7.10
CA VAL A 187 2.68 18.43 -5.86
C VAL A 187 1.17 18.38 -5.71
N LYS A 188 0.60 17.20 -5.91
CA LYS A 188 -0.85 16.99 -5.80
C LYS A 188 -1.24 16.68 -4.37
N PHE A 189 -0.69 15.63 -3.79
CA PHE A 189 -1.08 15.14 -2.48
C PHE A 189 -0.31 15.84 -1.36
N PHE A 190 -1.06 16.39 -0.40
CA PHE A 190 -0.48 17.08 0.75
C PHE A 190 -1.22 16.71 2.03
N GLY A 191 -0.56 15.93 2.90
CA GLY A 191 -1.04 15.59 4.23
C GLY A 191 -0.84 16.73 5.22
N ILE A 192 -1.85 17.04 5.99
CA ILE A 192 -1.80 18.04 7.07
C ILE A 192 -1.66 17.27 8.37
N GLY A 193 -0.42 16.92 8.73
CA GLY A 193 -0.06 16.10 9.88
C GLY A 193 -0.08 14.59 9.62
N ASN A 194 0.46 13.86 10.56
CA ASN A 194 0.48 12.40 10.64
C ASN A 194 0.13 11.95 12.04
N GLU A 195 -0.70 10.90 12.19
CA GLU A 195 -1.02 10.29 13.50
C GLU A 195 -1.20 11.32 14.63
N ALA A 196 -1.99 12.37 14.35
CA ALA A 196 -2.14 13.49 15.27
C ALA A 196 -2.69 13.08 16.66
N TRP A 197 -3.34 11.93 16.75
CA TRP A 197 -3.77 11.27 17.99
C TRP A 197 -2.60 10.67 18.81
N GLY A 198 -1.45 10.45 18.18
CA GLY A 198 -0.25 9.81 18.74
C GLY A 198 0.99 10.68 18.58
N CYS A 199 1.97 10.18 17.85
CA CYS A 199 3.28 10.84 17.68
C CYS A 199 3.18 12.22 17.00
N GLY A 200 2.14 12.48 16.21
CA GLY A 200 1.91 13.78 15.58
C GLY A 200 1.35 14.86 16.52
N GLY A 201 1.34 14.66 17.84
CA GLY A 201 0.99 15.71 18.79
C GLY A 201 0.06 15.32 19.93
N SER A 202 -0.37 14.05 20.02
CA SER A 202 -1.26 13.52 21.08
C SER A 202 -2.55 14.36 21.24
N MET A 203 -3.19 14.70 20.14
CA MET A 203 -4.34 15.60 20.06
C MET A 203 -5.66 14.83 20.24
N THR A 204 -6.71 15.57 20.63
CA THR A 204 -8.11 15.13 20.45
C THR A 204 -8.57 15.37 19.02
N PRO A 205 -9.56 14.62 18.49
CA PRO A 205 -10.05 14.83 17.12
C PRO A 205 -10.69 16.20 16.91
N GLU A 206 -11.28 16.81 17.97
CA GLU A 206 -11.83 18.16 17.92
C GLU A 206 -10.72 19.21 17.75
N TYR A 207 -9.66 19.13 18.56
CA TYR A 207 -8.52 20.04 18.47
C TYR A 207 -7.82 19.91 17.12
N TYR A 208 -7.57 18.67 16.65
CA TYR A 208 -7.02 18.46 15.33
C TYR A 208 -7.92 19.00 14.21
N SER A 209 -9.24 18.88 14.33
CA SER A 209 -10.17 19.45 13.37
C SER A 209 -10.00 20.97 13.25
N ASP A 210 -9.83 21.67 14.36
CA ASP A 210 -9.62 23.13 14.35
C ASP A 210 -8.24 23.49 13.78
N LEU A 211 -7.21 22.69 14.10
CA LEU A 211 -5.87 22.83 13.55
C LEU A 211 -5.87 22.62 12.02
N PHE A 212 -6.48 21.56 11.54
CA PHE A 212 -6.62 21.29 10.10
C PHE A 212 -7.30 22.47 9.38
N ARG A 213 -8.39 23.02 9.94
CA ARG A 213 -9.09 24.18 9.36
C ARG A 213 -8.18 25.39 9.25
N GLN A 214 -7.33 25.61 10.26
CA GLN A 214 -6.36 26.70 10.25
C GLN A 214 -5.30 26.48 9.17
N TYR A 215 -4.60 25.34 9.17
CA TYR A 215 -3.53 25.02 8.22
C TYR A 215 -4.04 25.03 6.78
N GLN A 216 -5.12 24.32 6.49
CA GLN A 216 -5.66 24.23 5.13
C GLN A 216 -6.07 25.59 4.54
N THR A 217 -6.39 26.58 5.37
CA THR A 217 -6.74 27.93 4.93
C THR A 217 -5.56 28.66 4.30
N TYR A 218 -4.35 28.42 4.79
CA TYR A 218 -3.12 29.06 4.33
C TYR A 218 -2.38 28.25 3.26
N LEU A 219 -2.70 26.97 3.09
CA LEU A 219 -2.16 26.15 2.01
C LEU A 219 -2.86 26.49 0.70
N ARG A 220 -2.21 27.32 -0.10
CA ARG A 220 -2.77 27.89 -1.33
C ARG A 220 -2.32 27.11 -2.57
N ASN A 221 -3.12 27.20 -3.61
CA ASN A 221 -2.75 26.73 -4.94
C ASN A 221 -1.96 27.81 -5.66
N PHE A 222 -0.82 27.45 -6.24
CA PHE A 222 -0.01 28.35 -7.06
C PHE A 222 -0.05 27.91 -8.53
N GLY A 223 -0.09 28.87 -9.45
CA GLY A 223 -0.15 28.59 -10.88
C GLY A 223 -1.24 27.59 -11.26
N SER A 224 -0.84 26.52 -11.92
CA SER A 224 -1.72 25.39 -12.26
C SER A 224 -1.76 24.29 -11.20
N ASN A 225 -0.90 24.35 -10.17
CA ASN A 225 -0.85 23.33 -9.12
C ASN A 225 -2.13 23.35 -8.28
N ARG A 226 -2.69 22.19 -8.00
CA ARG A 226 -3.92 22.03 -7.20
C ARG A 226 -3.66 21.01 -6.11
N LEU A 227 -3.64 21.47 -4.86
CA LEU A 227 -3.43 20.63 -3.70
C LEU A 227 -4.67 19.77 -3.40
N TYR A 228 -4.44 18.49 -3.26
CA TYR A 228 -5.35 17.53 -2.69
C TYR A 228 -5.00 17.38 -1.20
N LYS A 229 -5.77 18.06 -0.32
CA LYS A 229 -5.47 18.17 1.10
C LYS A 229 -6.04 16.99 1.86
N ILE A 230 -5.18 16.29 2.59
CA ILE A 230 -5.47 15.06 3.31
C ILE A 230 -5.41 15.35 4.81
N ALA A 231 -6.44 14.97 5.54
CA ALA A 231 -6.45 15.06 6.99
C ALA A 231 -5.81 13.82 7.61
N SER A 232 -5.02 14.00 8.68
CA SER A 232 -4.53 12.91 9.52
C SER A 232 -5.72 12.20 10.17
N GLY A 233 -5.98 11.00 9.72
CA GLY A 233 -7.13 10.20 10.11
C GLY A 233 -6.83 9.23 11.25
N ALA A 234 -7.70 8.24 11.40
CA ALA A 234 -7.71 7.28 12.49
C ALA A 234 -6.63 6.19 12.34
N SER A 235 -6.39 5.46 13.40
CA SER A 235 -5.74 4.15 13.37
C SER A 235 -6.74 3.07 13.73
N ASP A 236 -6.65 1.93 13.03
CA ASP A 236 -7.42 0.72 13.32
C ASP A 236 -8.93 1.00 13.55
N TYR A 237 -9.40 0.76 14.76
CA TYR A 237 -10.80 0.81 15.17
C TYR A 237 -11.22 2.16 15.80
N ASP A 238 -10.42 3.23 15.69
CA ASP A 238 -10.82 4.55 16.22
C ASP A 238 -11.84 5.23 15.32
N TYR A 239 -13.04 4.66 15.30
CA TYR A 239 -14.17 5.18 14.55
C TYR A 239 -14.63 6.57 15.02
N ASN A 240 -14.40 6.91 16.31
CA ASN A 240 -14.73 8.22 16.83
C ASN A 240 -13.88 9.32 16.16
N TRP A 241 -12.59 9.06 15.94
CA TRP A 241 -11.72 9.99 15.23
C TRP A 241 -12.28 10.32 13.84
N THR A 242 -12.61 9.30 13.06
CA THR A 242 -13.20 9.49 11.73
C THR A 242 -14.55 10.21 11.80
N GLU A 243 -15.43 9.86 12.75
CA GLU A 243 -16.74 10.51 12.87
C GLU A 243 -16.61 12.00 13.17
N VAL A 244 -15.75 12.37 14.10
CA VAL A 244 -15.53 13.79 14.48
C VAL A 244 -14.94 14.57 13.30
N LEU A 245 -13.92 14.04 12.62
CA LEU A 245 -13.33 14.71 11.47
C LEU A 245 -14.34 14.87 10.33
N MET A 246 -15.06 13.82 9.97
CA MET A 246 -16.07 13.89 8.91
C MET A 246 -17.18 14.92 9.24
N LYS A 247 -17.63 14.94 10.48
CA LYS A 247 -18.63 15.93 10.94
C LYS A 247 -18.12 17.37 10.85
N ASN A 248 -16.87 17.62 11.24
CA ASN A 248 -16.32 18.96 11.38
C ASN A 248 -15.70 19.50 10.08
N LEU A 249 -15.16 18.63 9.21
CA LEU A 249 -14.31 19.02 8.08
C LEU A 249 -14.92 18.78 6.70
N THR A 250 -16.02 18.03 6.59
CA THR A 250 -16.70 17.85 5.30
C THR A 250 -17.12 19.21 4.72
N GLY A 251 -16.69 19.48 3.48
CA GLY A 251 -16.91 20.77 2.82
C GLY A 251 -16.02 21.93 3.30
N LYS A 252 -15.02 21.65 4.16
CA LYS A 252 -14.07 22.65 4.70
C LYS A 252 -12.66 22.54 4.10
N GLY A 253 -12.54 22.03 2.90
CA GLY A 253 -11.26 21.92 2.17
C GLY A 253 -10.58 20.56 2.26
N MET A 254 -11.05 19.66 3.13
CA MET A 254 -10.60 18.27 3.18
C MET A 254 -11.05 17.53 1.91
N LYS A 255 -10.11 16.89 1.22
CA LYS A 255 -10.33 16.05 0.04
C LYS A 255 -10.16 14.58 0.33
N GLY A 256 -9.29 14.24 1.28
CA GLY A 256 -9.08 12.90 1.76
C GLY A 256 -8.91 12.87 3.27
N ILE A 257 -9.19 11.72 3.84
CA ILE A 257 -8.90 11.38 5.23
C ILE A 257 -8.03 10.12 5.24
N SER A 258 -6.93 10.15 5.99
CA SER A 258 -6.07 8.97 6.09
C SER A 258 -6.64 7.91 7.03
N LEU A 259 -6.16 6.70 6.88
CA LEU A 259 -6.37 5.59 7.81
C LEU A 259 -5.08 4.79 7.88
N HIS A 260 -4.68 4.38 9.08
CA HIS A 260 -3.56 3.47 9.29
C HIS A 260 -4.08 2.13 9.79
N TYR A 261 -3.55 1.04 9.23
CA TYR A 261 -3.84 -0.31 9.69
C TYR A 261 -2.62 -1.20 9.53
N TYR A 262 -2.04 -1.62 10.65
CA TYR A 262 -0.96 -2.61 10.64
C TYR A 262 -1.47 -4.00 10.98
N THR A 263 -1.04 -4.99 10.20
CA THR A 263 -1.25 -6.40 10.48
C THR A 263 -0.31 -6.83 11.61
N VAL A 264 -0.78 -6.64 12.85
CA VAL A 264 -0.06 -6.92 14.10
C VAL A 264 -0.90 -7.83 14.97
N ILE A 265 -0.35 -8.95 15.40
CA ILE A 265 -1.08 -9.90 16.27
C ILE A 265 -1.41 -9.25 17.62
N ASN A 266 -0.42 -8.62 18.22
CA ASN A 266 -0.52 -7.93 19.49
C ASN A 266 0.69 -6.97 19.64
N TRP A 267 0.44 -5.71 19.97
CA TRP A 267 1.49 -4.70 20.10
C TRP A 267 2.55 -5.02 21.15
N GLY A 268 2.20 -5.74 22.23
CA GLY A 268 3.12 -6.19 23.26
C GLY A 268 3.92 -7.47 22.91
N ARG A 269 3.48 -8.24 21.90
CA ARG A 269 4.11 -9.48 21.41
C ARG A 269 3.80 -9.64 19.93
N LYS A 270 4.58 -8.99 19.08
CA LYS A 270 4.36 -8.97 17.65
C LYS A 270 4.72 -10.31 16.98
N GLY A 271 5.70 -11.02 17.55
CA GLY A 271 6.23 -12.26 17.00
C GLY A 271 7.31 -12.04 15.93
N ALA A 272 8.07 -13.08 15.64
CA ALA A 272 9.16 -13.01 14.68
C ALA A 272 8.66 -13.01 13.23
N ALA A 273 9.40 -12.32 12.36
CA ALA A 273 9.15 -12.32 10.92
C ALA A 273 9.40 -13.69 10.31
N THR A 274 10.37 -14.43 10.82
CA THR A 274 10.78 -15.77 10.34
C THR A 274 10.62 -16.83 11.44
N GLY A 275 10.73 -18.12 11.06
CA GLY A 275 10.75 -19.23 12.03
C GLY A 275 9.38 -19.50 12.71
N PHE A 276 8.31 -18.98 12.18
CA PHE A 276 6.95 -19.23 12.67
C PHE A 276 6.44 -20.63 12.28
N ASP A 277 5.53 -21.15 13.06
CA ASP A 277 4.78 -22.38 12.79
C ASP A 277 3.47 -22.10 12.01
N GLU A 278 2.73 -23.15 11.69
CA GLU A 278 1.44 -23.06 11.00
C GLU A 278 0.43 -22.18 11.75
N ALA A 279 0.37 -22.29 13.08
CA ALA A 279 -0.51 -21.46 13.90
C ALA A 279 -0.14 -19.98 13.81
N GLY A 280 1.16 -19.66 13.82
CA GLY A 280 1.69 -18.31 13.61
C GLY A 280 1.40 -17.76 12.21
N TYR A 281 1.44 -18.62 11.19
CA TYR A 281 1.06 -18.27 9.83
C TYR A 281 -0.41 -17.84 9.76
N TYR A 282 -1.33 -18.71 10.16
CA TYR A 282 -2.76 -18.40 10.08
C TYR A 282 -3.20 -17.25 10.99
N ARG A 283 -2.51 -17.04 12.11
CA ARG A 283 -2.79 -15.91 13.01
C ARG A 283 -2.52 -14.56 12.36
N ILE A 284 -1.47 -14.47 11.53
CA ILE A 284 -1.18 -13.27 10.73
C ILE A 284 -2.21 -13.11 9.61
N LEU A 285 -2.56 -14.17 8.89
CA LEU A 285 -3.56 -14.08 7.82
C LEU A 285 -4.94 -13.67 8.36
N SER A 286 -5.34 -14.23 9.51
CA SER A 286 -6.55 -13.84 10.22
C SER A 286 -6.54 -12.34 10.58
N LYS A 287 -5.40 -11.82 11.02
CA LYS A 287 -5.26 -10.38 11.32
C LYS A 287 -5.26 -9.53 10.05
N ALA A 288 -4.72 -10.03 8.94
CA ALA A 288 -4.73 -9.32 7.66
C ALA A 288 -6.15 -9.11 7.13
N ILE A 289 -7.04 -10.11 7.22
CA ILE A 289 -8.42 -9.98 6.74
C ILE A 289 -9.32 -9.15 7.66
N GLU A 290 -8.94 -8.91 8.92
CA GLU A 290 -9.65 -8.00 9.82
C GLU A 290 -9.68 -6.54 9.29
N ILE A 291 -8.85 -6.17 8.33
CA ILE A 291 -8.89 -4.85 7.69
C ILE A 291 -10.22 -4.62 6.95
N GLU A 292 -10.88 -5.66 6.44
CA GLU A 292 -12.12 -5.52 5.67
C GLU A 292 -13.25 -4.90 6.50
N PRO A 293 -13.64 -5.43 7.68
CA PRO A 293 -14.64 -4.79 8.53
C PRO A 293 -14.20 -3.41 9.05
N VAL A 294 -12.91 -3.15 9.22
CA VAL A 294 -12.38 -1.82 9.60
C VAL A 294 -12.67 -0.81 8.49
N LEU A 295 -12.28 -1.10 7.25
CA LEU A 295 -12.57 -0.25 6.09
C LEU A 295 -14.07 -0.02 5.93
N ALA A 296 -14.86 -1.09 5.97
CA ALA A 296 -16.32 -1.01 5.82
C ALA A 296 -16.93 -0.06 6.85
N LYS A 297 -16.47 -0.10 8.10
CA LYS A 297 -17.03 0.74 9.18
C LYS A 297 -16.62 2.21 9.05
N HIS A 298 -15.35 2.49 8.70
CA HIS A 298 -14.92 3.86 8.40
C HIS A 298 -15.71 4.45 7.21
N ILE A 299 -15.89 3.67 6.16
CA ILE A 299 -16.68 4.08 4.97
C ILE A 299 -18.14 4.34 5.33
N GLU A 300 -18.77 3.49 6.15
CA GLU A 300 -20.14 3.71 6.65
C GLU A 300 -20.27 5.08 7.35
N ILE A 301 -19.30 5.42 8.20
CA ILE A 301 -19.26 6.72 8.87
C ILE A 301 -19.05 7.85 7.86
N MET A 302 -18.15 7.69 6.90
CA MET A 302 -17.93 8.69 5.85
C MET A 302 -19.18 8.92 5.01
N ASP A 303 -19.88 7.87 4.63
CA ASP A 303 -21.13 7.95 3.84
C ASP A 303 -22.26 8.68 4.58
N LYS A 304 -22.29 8.60 5.92
CA LYS A 304 -23.24 9.35 6.76
C LYS A 304 -23.07 10.87 6.63
N TYR A 305 -21.83 11.37 6.57
CA TYR A 305 -21.52 12.81 6.54
C TYR A 305 -21.24 13.35 5.13
N ASP A 306 -20.86 12.47 4.21
CA ASP A 306 -20.56 12.80 2.81
C ASP A 306 -21.15 11.74 1.86
N PRO A 307 -22.47 11.67 1.71
CA PRO A 307 -23.14 10.66 0.88
C PRO A 307 -22.81 10.79 -0.61
N ARG A 308 -22.23 11.91 -1.04
CA ARG A 308 -21.81 12.12 -2.45
C ARG A 308 -20.41 11.66 -2.76
N GLY A 309 -19.63 11.24 -1.76
CA GLY A 309 -18.27 10.76 -1.98
C GLY A 309 -17.27 11.82 -2.43
N ASN A 310 -17.32 13.04 -1.81
CA ASN A 310 -16.38 14.11 -2.13
C ASN A 310 -15.08 14.03 -1.31
N VAL A 311 -15.06 13.22 -0.25
CA VAL A 311 -13.91 12.95 0.60
C VAL A 311 -13.51 11.50 0.40
N ASP A 312 -12.30 11.25 -0.06
CA ASP A 312 -11.77 9.92 -0.27
C ASP A 312 -11.16 9.35 1.02
N LEU A 313 -11.12 8.02 1.14
CA LEU A 313 -10.36 7.31 2.15
C LEU A 313 -8.98 6.95 1.57
N LEU A 314 -7.92 7.21 2.33
CA LEU A 314 -6.55 6.87 1.96
C LEU A 314 -5.94 6.01 3.08
N LEU A 315 -5.64 4.76 2.77
CA LEU A 315 -4.93 3.86 3.69
C LEU A 315 -3.42 4.11 3.53
N ASP A 316 -2.94 5.25 4.01
CA ASP A 316 -1.60 5.72 3.70
C ASP A 316 -0.49 5.14 4.59
N GLU A 317 -0.86 4.20 5.50
CA GLU A 317 0.04 3.24 6.13
C GLU A 317 -0.64 1.89 6.32
N TRP A 318 -0.05 0.83 5.76
CA TRP A 318 -0.47 -0.55 5.97
C TRP A 318 0.69 -1.53 5.79
N GLY A 319 0.53 -2.74 6.31
CA GLY A 319 1.52 -3.81 6.18
C GLY A 319 1.68 -4.62 7.45
N THR A 320 2.56 -5.63 7.42
CA THR A 320 2.89 -6.45 8.58
C THR A 320 3.91 -5.75 9.47
N TRP A 321 3.76 -5.91 10.78
CA TRP A 321 4.72 -5.40 11.76
C TRP A 321 5.07 -6.48 12.78
N TYR A 322 6.32 -6.95 12.71
CA TYR A 322 6.89 -7.97 13.61
C TYR A 322 7.89 -7.38 14.59
N ASP A 323 8.42 -8.24 15.46
CA ASP A 323 9.63 -7.91 16.20
C ASP A 323 10.79 -7.73 15.20
N VAL A 324 11.68 -6.78 15.49
CA VAL A 324 12.83 -6.50 14.62
C VAL A 324 13.78 -7.69 14.56
N GLU A 325 14.52 -7.81 13.46
CA GLU A 325 15.51 -8.87 13.31
C GLU A 325 16.58 -8.77 14.44
N PRO A 326 16.95 -9.91 15.04
CA PRO A 326 17.93 -9.93 16.12
C PRO A 326 19.26 -9.29 15.72
N GLY A 327 19.81 -8.45 16.60
CA GLY A 327 21.08 -7.76 16.37
C GLY A 327 20.97 -6.44 15.59
N THR A 328 19.76 -6.05 15.17
CA THR A 328 19.51 -4.73 14.56
C THR A 328 19.07 -3.70 15.61
N ASN A 329 19.14 -2.41 15.26
CA ASN A 329 18.62 -1.34 16.12
C ASN A 329 17.08 -1.46 16.20
N PRO A 330 16.49 -1.63 17.39
CA PRO A 330 15.04 -1.77 17.54
C PRO A 330 14.23 -0.60 16.98
N GLY A 331 14.78 0.61 17.00
CA GLY A 331 14.14 1.81 16.47
C GLY A 331 14.17 1.90 14.93
N HIS A 332 14.89 1.01 14.25
CA HIS A 332 14.96 1.00 12.79
C HIS A 332 13.90 0.12 12.13
N LEU A 333 13.15 -0.64 12.91
CA LEU A 333 12.03 -1.49 12.46
C LEU A 333 12.39 -2.42 11.28
N TYR A 334 13.64 -2.87 11.23
CA TYR A 334 14.09 -3.81 10.21
C TYR A 334 13.56 -5.21 10.51
N GLN A 335 12.82 -5.79 9.58
CA GLN A 335 12.31 -7.15 9.64
C GLN A 335 12.46 -7.85 8.28
N GLN A 336 12.57 -9.18 8.30
CA GLN A 336 12.54 -9.98 7.08
C GLN A 336 11.10 -10.09 6.56
N ASN A 337 10.97 -10.36 5.25
CA ASN A 337 9.70 -10.56 4.56
C ASN A 337 9.68 -11.95 3.89
N THR A 338 8.67 -12.76 4.20
CA THR A 338 8.55 -14.14 3.75
C THR A 338 7.42 -14.32 2.73
N MET A 339 7.22 -15.55 2.23
CA MET A 339 6.04 -15.86 1.41
C MET A 339 4.73 -15.59 2.14
N ARG A 340 4.68 -15.70 3.50
CA ARG A 340 3.52 -15.29 4.31
C ARG A 340 3.15 -13.82 4.09
N ASP A 341 4.15 -12.93 4.02
CA ASP A 341 3.92 -11.49 3.81
C ASP A 341 3.41 -11.20 2.39
N ALA A 342 3.83 -11.98 1.41
CA ALA A 342 3.26 -11.96 0.07
C ALA A 342 1.77 -12.33 0.08
N ILE A 343 1.37 -13.39 0.79
CA ILE A 343 -0.04 -13.76 0.94
C ILE A 343 -0.83 -12.64 1.63
N VAL A 344 -0.29 -12.03 2.69
CA VAL A 344 -0.92 -10.87 3.36
C VAL A 344 -1.16 -9.72 2.37
N ALA A 345 -0.14 -9.36 1.59
CA ALA A 345 -0.27 -8.28 0.61
C ALA A 345 -1.34 -8.59 -0.46
N ALA A 346 -1.38 -9.82 -0.96
CA ALA A 346 -2.38 -10.24 -1.95
C ALA A 346 -3.81 -10.17 -1.38
N LEU A 347 -4.04 -10.74 -0.18
CA LEU A 347 -5.35 -10.68 0.50
C LEU A 347 -5.79 -9.23 0.74
N ASN A 348 -4.87 -8.35 1.13
CA ASN A 348 -5.19 -6.95 1.33
C ASN A 348 -5.55 -6.25 0.01
N PHE A 349 -4.83 -6.49 -1.09
CA PHE A 349 -5.23 -5.97 -2.40
C PHE A 349 -6.59 -6.46 -2.85
N ASP A 350 -6.89 -7.75 -2.68
CA ASP A 350 -8.19 -8.32 -3.02
C ASP A 350 -9.32 -7.62 -2.24
N ILE A 351 -9.06 -7.26 -0.97
CA ILE A 351 -9.99 -6.45 -0.16
C ILE A 351 -10.04 -5.01 -0.68
N PHE A 352 -8.90 -4.33 -0.91
CA PHE A 352 -8.88 -2.93 -1.34
C PHE A 352 -9.65 -2.70 -2.63
N HIS A 353 -9.57 -3.62 -3.58
CA HIS A 353 -10.29 -3.54 -4.85
C HIS A 353 -11.82 -3.54 -4.68
N LYS A 354 -12.34 -4.17 -3.63
CA LYS A 354 -13.79 -4.15 -3.31
C LYS A 354 -14.28 -2.78 -2.87
N TYR A 355 -13.38 -1.93 -2.33
CA TYR A 355 -13.72 -0.64 -1.70
C TYR A 355 -13.32 0.59 -2.53
N THR A 356 -12.96 0.41 -3.80
CA THR A 356 -12.43 1.47 -4.68
C THR A 356 -13.38 2.64 -4.92
N ARG A 357 -14.66 2.48 -4.61
CA ARG A 357 -15.60 3.62 -4.58
C ARG A 357 -15.15 4.71 -3.61
N ARG A 358 -14.57 4.36 -2.47
CA ARG A 358 -14.11 5.28 -1.41
C ARG A 358 -12.61 5.24 -1.20
N LEU A 359 -12.01 4.07 -1.23
CA LEU A 359 -10.57 3.87 -1.04
C LEU A 359 -9.84 4.22 -2.35
N LYS A 360 -9.08 5.32 -2.32
CA LYS A 360 -8.40 5.83 -3.53
C LYS A 360 -6.89 5.71 -3.50
N MET A 361 -6.31 5.40 -2.35
CA MET A 361 -4.88 5.24 -2.18
C MET A 361 -4.59 4.22 -1.06
N ALA A 362 -3.51 3.46 -1.21
CA ALA A 362 -2.96 2.65 -0.13
C ALA A 362 -1.43 2.61 -0.24
N ASN A 363 -0.72 3.07 0.80
CA ASN A 363 0.74 3.14 0.78
C ASN A 363 1.32 2.11 1.74
N ILE A 364 2.05 1.12 1.21
CA ILE A 364 2.65 0.10 2.05
C ILE A 364 3.82 0.66 2.86
N ALA A 365 3.93 0.25 4.09
CA ALA A 365 5.02 0.58 4.98
C ALA A 365 6.06 -0.56 5.03
N GLN A 366 7.27 -0.33 4.45
CA GLN A 366 7.73 0.83 3.71
C GLN A 366 8.48 0.38 2.45
N VAL A 367 8.88 1.32 1.61
CA VAL A 367 9.48 1.01 0.30
C VAL A 367 10.81 0.23 0.41
N VAL A 368 11.70 0.57 1.37
CA VAL A 368 13.02 -0.08 1.55
C VAL A 368 13.31 -0.32 3.02
N ASN A 369 13.79 -1.51 3.36
CA ASN A 369 14.40 -1.90 4.65
C ASN A 369 13.54 -1.83 5.91
N VAL A 370 12.34 -1.31 5.86
CA VAL A 370 11.52 -1.03 7.05
C VAL A 370 10.20 -1.77 6.96
N LEU A 371 9.82 -2.47 8.01
CA LEU A 371 8.56 -3.21 8.13
C LEU A 371 8.33 -4.17 6.96
N GLN A 372 7.15 -4.16 6.32
CA GLN A 372 6.87 -4.96 5.13
C GLN A 372 7.49 -4.31 3.89
N ALA A 373 8.83 -4.29 3.83
CA ALA A 373 9.57 -3.63 2.78
C ALA A 373 9.42 -4.33 1.42
N MET A 374 9.40 -3.52 0.37
CA MET A 374 9.46 -4.03 -1.02
C MET A 374 10.87 -4.54 -1.35
N ILE A 375 11.87 -3.86 -0.81
CA ILE A 375 13.27 -4.03 -1.13
C ILE A 375 14.08 -4.06 0.16
N LEU A 376 15.04 -4.98 0.25
CA LEU A 376 16.05 -4.94 1.31
C LEU A 376 17.41 -4.60 0.70
N THR A 377 18.21 -3.79 1.40
CA THR A 377 19.56 -3.43 0.98
C THR A 377 20.56 -3.65 2.11
N ASN A 378 21.76 -4.07 1.74
CA ASN A 378 22.95 -3.93 2.55
C ASN A 378 23.88 -2.87 1.90
N ASP A 379 25.14 -2.82 2.29
CA ASP A 379 26.08 -1.79 1.79
C ASP A 379 26.31 -1.90 0.27
N THR A 380 26.25 -3.10 -0.30
CA THR A 380 26.62 -3.36 -1.70
C THR A 380 25.54 -4.05 -2.53
N GLN A 381 24.57 -4.69 -1.89
CA GLN A 381 23.59 -5.56 -2.56
C GLN A 381 22.17 -5.08 -2.27
N MET A 382 21.28 -5.41 -3.18
CA MET A 382 19.83 -5.27 -3.05
C MET A 382 19.17 -6.63 -3.28
N VAL A 383 18.06 -6.88 -2.59
CA VAL A 383 17.19 -8.04 -2.83
C VAL A 383 15.72 -7.61 -2.87
N LEU A 384 14.98 -8.15 -3.81
CA LEU A 384 13.53 -7.98 -3.92
C LEU A 384 12.84 -8.95 -2.96
N THR A 385 11.93 -8.45 -2.14
CA THR A 385 11.16 -9.29 -1.21
C THR A 385 10.02 -10.02 -1.93
N PRO A 386 9.43 -11.06 -1.34
CA PRO A 386 8.21 -11.67 -1.87
C PRO A 386 7.06 -10.66 -2.03
N THR A 387 6.98 -9.64 -1.18
CA THR A 387 6.00 -8.55 -1.28
C THR A 387 6.17 -7.73 -2.56
N TYR A 388 7.40 -7.41 -2.97
CA TYR A 388 7.67 -6.73 -4.25
C TYR A 388 7.04 -7.50 -5.42
N HIS A 389 7.19 -8.80 -5.45
CA HIS A 389 6.68 -9.64 -6.52
C HIS A 389 5.13 -9.68 -6.56
N VAL A 390 4.46 -9.50 -5.43
CA VAL A 390 3.01 -9.33 -5.41
C VAL A 390 2.62 -8.03 -6.12
N PHE A 391 3.24 -6.91 -5.77
CA PHE A 391 2.99 -5.64 -6.44
C PHE A 391 3.24 -5.74 -7.94
N GLU A 392 4.36 -6.35 -8.35
CA GLU A 392 4.67 -6.58 -9.76
C GLU A 392 3.60 -7.41 -10.48
N MET A 393 3.11 -8.49 -9.87
CA MET A 393 2.08 -9.34 -10.46
C MET A 393 0.70 -8.68 -10.49
N TYR A 394 0.39 -7.82 -9.51
CA TYR A 394 -0.88 -7.11 -9.38
C TYR A 394 -0.93 -5.77 -10.15
N ASN A 395 0.18 -5.28 -10.68
CA ASN A 395 0.21 -4.05 -11.48
C ASN A 395 -0.78 -4.05 -12.66
N VAL A 396 -1.20 -5.21 -13.14
CA VAL A 396 -2.20 -5.37 -14.19
C VAL A 396 -3.58 -4.85 -13.80
N HIS A 397 -3.85 -4.70 -12.51
CA HIS A 397 -5.11 -4.18 -11.98
C HIS A 397 -5.13 -2.65 -11.85
N GLN A 398 -3.99 -1.97 -11.98
CA GLN A 398 -3.92 -0.50 -11.93
C GLN A 398 -4.74 0.12 -13.05
N ASP A 399 -5.62 1.05 -12.71
CA ASP A 399 -6.55 1.73 -13.65
C ASP A 399 -7.42 0.78 -14.47
N ALA A 400 -7.65 -0.43 -13.96
CA ALA A 400 -8.55 -1.42 -14.54
C ALA A 400 -9.95 -1.32 -13.93
N GLU A 401 -10.97 -1.68 -14.70
CA GLU A 401 -12.33 -1.83 -14.18
C GLU A 401 -12.40 -3.04 -13.24
N TYR A 402 -12.85 -2.83 -12.00
CA TYR A 402 -13.08 -3.92 -11.05
C TYR A 402 -14.23 -4.82 -11.50
N LEU A 403 -14.01 -6.12 -11.49
CA LEU A 403 -15.03 -7.14 -11.72
C LEU A 403 -15.38 -7.82 -10.41
N ALA A 404 -16.61 -7.64 -9.95
CA ALA A 404 -17.07 -8.32 -8.76
C ALA A 404 -17.00 -9.85 -8.94
N SER A 405 -16.70 -10.56 -7.87
CA SER A 405 -16.59 -12.02 -7.89
C SER A 405 -17.15 -12.64 -6.62
N ASP A 406 -17.83 -13.78 -6.77
CA ASP A 406 -18.20 -14.66 -5.66
C ASP A 406 -17.15 -15.77 -5.55
N CYS A 407 -16.67 -16.03 -4.35
CA CYS A 407 -15.78 -17.16 -4.06
C CYS A 407 -16.42 -18.07 -3.01
N ILE A 408 -16.77 -19.29 -3.40
CA ILE A 408 -17.28 -20.33 -2.50
C ILE A 408 -16.10 -21.26 -2.21
N THR A 409 -15.61 -21.26 -0.99
CA THR A 409 -14.47 -22.03 -0.53
C THR A 409 -14.65 -22.45 0.92
N ASN A 410 -13.91 -23.46 1.36
CA ASN A 410 -13.80 -23.78 2.78
C ASN A 410 -13.07 -22.66 3.52
N LYS A 411 -13.19 -22.69 4.85
CA LYS A 411 -12.50 -21.74 5.72
C LYS A 411 -11.72 -22.45 6.79
N ILE A 412 -10.49 -22.05 6.99
CA ILE A 412 -9.61 -22.53 8.03
C ILE A 412 -9.96 -21.79 9.32
N LYS A 413 -10.30 -22.55 10.35
CA LYS A 413 -10.64 -21.99 11.66
C LYS A 413 -9.38 -21.64 12.42
N THR A 414 -9.24 -20.37 12.77
CA THR A 414 -8.20 -19.87 13.67
C THR A 414 -8.76 -19.60 15.06
N ASP A 415 -7.95 -19.10 15.97
CA ASP A 415 -8.37 -18.63 17.30
C ASP A 415 -9.08 -17.25 17.26
N ARG A 416 -9.11 -16.58 16.11
CA ARG A 416 -9.72 -15.26 15.93
C ARG A 416 -10.83 -15.27 14.87
N GLU A 417 -10.45 -15.57 13.62
CA GLU A 417 -11.30 -15.45 12.44
C GLU A 417 -11.27 -16.73 11.59
N LEU A 418 -12.12 -16.79 10.59
CA LEU A 418 -12.15 -17.85 9.60
C LEU A 418 -11.42 -17.39 8.34
N VAL A 419 -10.20 -17.87 8.11
CA VAL A 419 -9.41 -17.57 6.91
C VAL A 419 -9.95 -18.38 5.72
N PRO A 420 -10.35 -17.75 4.58
CA PRO A 420 -10.77 -18.50 3.40
C PRO A 420 -9.57 -19.28 2.83
N GLU A 421 -9.78 -20.53 2.38
CA GLU A 421 -8.72 -21.32 1.74
C GLU A 421 -8.29 -20.74 0.38
N VAL A 422 -9.24 -20.09 -0.31
CA VAL A 422 -8.99 -19.42 -1.60
C VAL A 422 -9.60 -18.02 -1.57
N ASP A 423 -8.88 -17.03 -2.08
CA ASP A 423 -9.40 -15.68 -2.35
C ASP A 423 -9.12 -15.27 -3.79
N VAL A 424 -9.82 -14.23 -4.27
CA VAL A 424 -9.77 -13.81 -5.67
C VAL A 424 -10.07 -12.33 -5.84
N THR A 425 -9.35 -11.72 -6.76
CA THR A 425 -9.75 -10.44 -7.37
C THR A 425 -9.72 -10.54 -8.90
N ALA A 426 -10.57 -9.78 -9.57
CA ALA A 426 -10.60 -9.72 -11.02
C ALA A 426 -10.83 -8.29 -11.50
N SER A 427 -10.26 -7.99 -12.67
CA SER A 427 -10.43 -6.69 -13.32
C SER A 427 -10.38 -6.82 -14.85
N ARG A 428 -10.80 -5.74 -15.54
CA ARG A 428 -10.74 -5.65 -16.99
C ARG A 428 -10.05 -4.37 -17.42
N LYS A 429 -9.08 -4.50 -18.33
CA LYS A 429 -8.39 -3.37 -18.96
C LYS A 429 -8.04 -3.71 -20.40
N ASP A 430 -8.28 -2.79 -21.33
CA ASP A 430 -7.91 -2.92 -22.73
C ASP A 430 -8.43 -4.22 -23.41
N GLY A 431 -9.63 -4.65 -23.03
CA GLY A 431 -10.27 -5.87 -23.56
C GLY A 431 -9.73 -7.17 -22.93
N LYS A 432 -8.80 -7.09 -22.00
CA LYS A 432 -8.23 -8.23 -21.27
C LYS A 432 -8.83 -8.33 -19.88
N THR A 433 -9.07 -9.56 -19.44
CA THR A 433 -9.47 -9.88 -18.07
C THR A 433 -8.26 -10.37 -17.29
N HIS A 434 -8.01 -9.74 -16.15
CA HIS A 434 -6.95 -10.10 -15.20
C HIS A 434 -7.58 -10.75 -13.98
N ILE A 435 -7.07 -11.88 -13.57
CA ILE A 435 -7.57 -12.68 -12.44
C ILE A 435 -6.39 -13.01 -11.55
N SER A 436 -6.44 -12.61 -10.30
CA SER A 436 -5.48 -12.99 -9.28
C SER A 436 -6.16 -13.91 -8.27
N LEU A 437 -5.58 -15.07 -8.01
CA LEU A 437 -6.06 -16.10 -7.10
C LEU A 437 -5.04 -16.35 -6.01
N VAL A 438 -5.48 -16.44 -4.77
CA VAL A 438 -4.65 -16.73 -3.60
C VAL A 438 -5.06 -18.06 -3.01
N ASN A 439 -4.11 -19.00 -2.85
CA ASN A 439 -4.27 -20.16 -2.00
C ASN A 439 -3.60 -19.88 -0.65
N THR A 440 -4.40 -19.73 0.38
CA THR A 440 -3.93 -19.45 1.74
C THR A 440 -3.55 -20.71 2.52
N HIS A 441 -3.81 -21.92 1.97
CA HIS A 441 -3.52 -23.13 2.71
C HIS A 441 -2.02 -23.33 2.89
N TYR A 442 -1.62 -23.68 4.11
CA TYR A 442 -0.22 -23.77 4.53
C TYR A 442 0.58 -24.77 3.69
N ASP A 443 0.01 -25.96 3.41
CA ASP A 443 0.70 -27.09 2.77
C ASP A 443 -0.15 -27.90 1.76
N GLU A 444 -1.42 -27.50 1.49
CA GLU A 444 -2.28 -28.19 0.54
C GLU A 444 -2.49 -27.39 -0.75
N ALA A 445 -2.44 -28.06 -1.88
CA ALA A 445 -2.89 -27.53 -3.16
C ALA A 445 -4.42 -27.47 -3.20
N LYS A 446 -4.97 -26.49 -3.91
CA LYS A 446 -6.43 -26.31 -4.06
C LYS A 446 -6.83 -26.26 -5.53
N THR A 447 -7.85 -27.05 -5.88
CA THR A 447 -8.43 -27.03 -7.22
C THR A 447 -9.60 -26.06 -7.26
N VAL A 448 -9.52 -25.07 -8.14
CA VAL A 448 -10.48 -23.97 -8.27
C VAL A 448 -11.13 -24.01 -9.64
N LEU A 449 -12.44 -23.92 -9.71
CA LEU A 449 -13.17 -23.64 -10.95
C LEU A 449 -13.49 -22.15 -11.04
N VAL A 450 -12.89 -21.46 -11.99
CA VAL A 450 -13.22 -20.06 -12.30
C VAL A 450 -14.23 -20.02 -13.46
N SER A 451 -15.40 -19.48 -13.20
CA SER A 451 -16.51 -19.33 -14.16
C SER A 451 -16.88 -17.85 -14.36
N PHE A 452 -17.63 -17.57 -15.41
CA PHE A 452 -18.09 -16.23 -15.76
C PHE A 452 -19.61 -16.26 -15.96
N ASP A 453 -20.29 -15.10 -15.79
CA ASP A 453 -21.72 -15.00 -16.09
C ASP A 453 -22.00 -15.32 -17.56
N ASN A 454 -21.13 -14.84 -18.46
CA ASN A 454 -21.12 -15.25 -19.85
C ASN A 454 -20.08 -16.37 -20.05
N ALA A 455 -20.54 -17.59 -20.29
CA ALA A 455 -19.65 -18.74 -20.52
C ALA A 455 -18.65 -18.58 -21.67
N LYS A 456 -18.81 -17.56 -22.53
CA LYS A 456 -17.91 -17.23 -23.64
C LYS A 456 -17.00 -16.03 -23.34
N ALA A 457 -17.02 -15.49 -22.12
CA ALA A 457 -16.24 -14.31 -21.74
C ALA A 457 -14.73 -14.51 -21.93
N ILE A 458 -14.25 -15.76 -21.81
CA ILE A 458 -12.83 -16.09 -22.01
C ILE A 458 -12.67 -17.01 -23.21
N SER A 459 -12.02 -16.51 -24.25
CA SER A 459 -11.66 -17.29 -25.44
C SER A 459 -10.27 -17.93 -25.31
N LYS A 460 -9.31 -17.22 -24.69
CA LYS A 460 -7.90 -17.60 -24.61
C LYS A 460 -7.27 -17.14 -23.30
N ILE A 461 -6.33 -17.90 -22.77
CA ILE A 461 -5.40 -17.50 -21.71
C ILE A 461 -4.10 -17.05 -22.37
N ASN A 462 -3.74 -15.79 -22.19
CA ASN A 462 -2.55 -15.19 -22.79
C ASN A 462 -1.29 -15.46 -21.97
N SER A 463 -1.41 -15.33 -20.66
CA SER A 463 -0.31 -15.60 -19.72
C SER A 463 -0.85 -16.08 -18.37
N ALA A 464 -0.04 -16.84 -17.68
CA ALA A 464 -0.26 -17.17 -16.27
C ALA A 464 1.08 -17.26 -15.55
N ARG A 465 1.14 -16.68 -14.34
CA ARG A 465 2.33 -16.66 -13.48
C ARG A 465 1.96 -17.12 -12.07
N VAL A 466 2.90 -17.70 -11.35
CA VAL A 466 2.73 -18.11 -9.96
C VAL A 466 3.87 -17.61 -9.10
N LEU A 467 3.55 -17.09 -7.93
CA LEU A 467 4.46 -16.84 -6.82
C LEU A 467 4.17 -17.88 -5.74
N THR A 468 5.14 -18.69 -5.39
CA THR A 468 5.07 -19.73 -4.35
C THR A 468 6.47 -20.15 -3.95
N SER A 469 6.58 -20.84 -2.82
CA SER A 469 7.82 -21.41 -2.30
C SER A 469 7.58 -22.79 -1.69
N ALA A 470 8.64 -23.46 -1.26
CA ALA A 470 8.53 -24.77 -0.63
C ALA A 470 7.85 -24.70 0.75
N LYS A 471 8.01 -23.57 1.46
CA LYS A 471 7.43 -23.32 2.78
C LYS A 471 6.96 -21.88 2.89
N PRO A 472 5.87 -21.59 3.62
CA PRO A 472 5.39 -20.21 3.84
C PRO A 472 6.42 -19.27 4.50
N GLY A 473 7.40 -19.82 5.21
CA GLY A 473 8.48 -19.08 5.84
C GLY A 473 9.70 -18.82 4.95
N ASP A 474 9.69 -19.25 3.70
CA ASP A 474 10.79 -18.97 2.76
C ASP A 474 10.82 -17.48 2.39
N TYR A 475 12.02 -16.97 2.21
CA TYR A 475 12.28 -15.55 1.90
C TYR A 475 13.50 -15.40 1.00
N ASN A 476 13.63 -14.23 0.41
CA ASN A 476 14.80 -13.83 -0.35
C ASN A 476 15.82 -13.13 0.56
N ASP A 477 17.09 -13.48 0.40
CA ASP A 477 18.21 -12.94 1.15
C ASP A 477 19.36 -12.58 0.20
N PHE A 478 20.32 -11.81 0.66
CA PHE A 478 21.47 -11.35 -0.15
C PHE A 478 22.28 -12.51 -0.74
N ASP A 479 22.37 -13.63 -0.01
CA ASP A 479 23.03 -14.86 -0.51
C ASP A 479 22.12 -15.71 -1.41
N LYS A 480 20.81 -15.55 -1.31
CA LYS A 480 19.78 -16.31 -2.04
C LYS A 480 18.63 -15.39 -2.49
N PRO A 481 18.86 -14.55 -3.50
CA PRO A 481 17.93 -13.47 -3.85
C PRO A 481 16.66 -13.91 -4.59
N GLU A 482 16.55 -15.18 -5.02
CA GLU A 482 15.46 -15.69 -5.86
C GLU A 482 14.83 -16.99 -5.33
N VAL A 483 14.80 -17.18 -4.01
CA VAL A 483 14.10 -18.33 -3.39
C VAL A 483 12.60 -18.25 -3.68
N VAL A 484 12.05 -17.05 -3.56
CA VAL A 484 10.64 -16.72 -3.84
C VAL A 484 10.61 -15.72 -4.99
N ALA A 485 10.33 -16.21 -6.18
CA ALA A 485 10.24 -15.38 -7.39
C ALA A 485 9.13 -15.89 -8.32
N PRO A 486 8.47 -15.02 -9.10
CA PRO A 486 7.41 -15.41 -10.01
C PRO A 486 7.92 -16.34 -11.12
N LYS A 487 7.14 -17.38 -11.41
CA LYS A 487 7.43 -18.38 -12.46
C LYS A 487 6.24 -18.52 -13.40
N ALA A 488 6.49 -19.00 -14.62
CA ALA A 488 5.42 -19.35 -15.55
C ALA A 488 4.54 -20.46 -14.93
N PHE A 489 3.24 -20.29 -15.00
CA PHE A 489 2.27 -21.23 -14.47
C PHE A 489 1.55 -21.96 -15.60
N LYS A 490 1.35 -23.27 -15.47
CA LYS A 490 0.76 -24.13 -16.51
C LYS A 490 -0.30 -25.09 -15.98
N ASN A 491 -0.54 -25.11 -14.67
CA ASN A 491 -1.46 -26.08 -14.06
C ASN A 491 -2.91 -25.58 -14.11
N TYR A 492 -3.37 -25.33 -15.32
CA TYR A 492 -4.76 -24.95 -15.61
C TYR A 492 -5.26 -25.62 -16.87
N LYS A 493 -6.57 -25.80 -16.99
CA LYS A 493 -7.22 -26.29 -18.19
C LYS A 493 -8.54 -25.56 -18.42
N LYS A 494 -8.85 -25.27 -19.67
CA LYS A 494 -10.15 -24.75 -20.09
C LYS A 494 -11.14 -25.91 -20.18
N THR A 495 -12.34 -25.70 -19.62
CA THR A 495 -13.46 -26.65 -19.63
C THR A 495 -14.71 -25.99 -20.19
N SER A 496 -15.79 -26.72 -20.39
CA SER A 496 -17.09 -26.15 -20.76
C SER A 496 -17.71 -25.28 -19.65
N ALA A 497 -17.28 -25.47 -18.39
CA ALA A 497 -17.79 -24.75 -17.22
C ALA A 497 -16.94 -23.50 -16.87
N GLY A 498 -15.75 -23.35 -17.46
CA GLY A 498 -14.81 -22.27 -17.16
C GLY A 498 -13.34 -22.71 -17.22
N ILE A 499 -12.52 -22.17 -16.33
CA ILE A 499 -11.11 -22.51 -16.20
C ILE A 499 -10.93 -23.29 -14.90
N GLU A 500 -10.46 -24.51 -14.97
CA GLU A 500 -10.04 -25.28 -13.80
C GLU A 500 -8.54 -25.05 -13.55
N ILE A 501 -8.18 -24.72 -12.31
CA ILE A 501 -6.85 -24.30 -11.91
C ILE A 501 -6.47 -25.05 -10.65
N THR A 502 -5.28 -25.67 -10.61
CA THR A 502 -4.74 -26.26 -9.37
C THR A 502 -3.66 -25.34 -8.81
N LEU A 503 -4.02 -24.59 -7.77
CA LEU A 503 -3.13 -23.67 -7.06
C LEU A 503 -2.17 -24.47 -6.15
N PRO A 504 -0.85 -24.25 -6.21
CA PRO A 504 0.07 -24.82 -5.22
C PRO A 504 -0.26 -24.34 -3.80
N PRO A 505 0.23 -25.01 -2.75
CA PRO A 505 0.14 -24.50 -1.39
C PRO A 505 0.73 -23.11 -1.27
N CYS A 506 0.19 -22.29 -0.39
CA CYS A 506 0.71 -20.95 -0.08
C CYS A 506 1.18 -20.23 -1.36
N SER A 507 0.23 -19.89 -2.24
CA SER A 507 0.56 -19.39 -3.58
C SER A 507 -0.34 -18.26 -4.04
N ILE A 508 0.18 -17.46 -4.96
CA ILE A 508 -0.54 -16.42 -5.69
C ILE A 508 -0.40 -16.72 -7.18
N VAL A 509 -1.52 -16.83 -7.88
CA VAL A 509 -1.54 -17.08 -9.33
C VAL A 509 -2.24 -15.92 -10.02
N ALA A 510 -1.53 -15.24 -10.95
CA ALA A 510 -2.08 -14.19 -11.80
C ALA A 510 -2.26 -14.72 -13.23
N ILE A 511 -3.46 -14.50 -13.79
CA ILE A 511 -3.86 -14.93 -15.14
C ILE A 511 -4.31 -13.73 -15.94
N GLU A 512 -3.80 -13.60 -17.18
CA GLU A 512 -4.33 -12.69 -18.20
C GLU A 512 -5.08 -13.52 -19.24
N ALA A 513 -6.31 -13.12 -19.53
CA ALA A 513 -7.20 -13.83 -20.46
C ALA A 513 -7.97 -12.86 -21.37
N GLU A 514 -8.39 -13.38 -22.56
CA GLU A 514 -9.22 -12.70 -23.56
C GLU A 514 -10.45 -13.50 -23.89
#